data_54ffd85996cfe994cf779c0956d9c5dc
#
_entry.id   54ffd85996cfe994cf779c0956d9c5dc
#
_cell.length_a   1.000
_cell.length_b   1.000
_cell.length_c   1.000
_cell.angle_alpha   90.00
_cell.angle_beta   90.00
_cell.angle_gamma   90.00
#
_symmetry.space_group_name_H-M   'P 1'
#
loop_
_entity.id
_entity.type
_entity.pdbx_description
1 polymer ?
#
loop_
_entity_poly.entity_id
_entity_poly.type
_entity_poly.pdbx_seq_one_letter_code
_entity_poly.pdbx_strand_id
1 'polypeptide(L)'
;MTRIIKILDLVPVVYTEDLRLSMDDRRRLAVDVSNETGGLVRLDVVTVNKGPASIESVYDEYVSAPYILEKVKWAEESGYDAVVIDCFGDPALDAARELVKIPVIGPNQASCLIAVQLAQRFSIVTTLPEAEPALRALIAKYGLTQHLASIEVVNIPVLELGKDPEKLVNSIVEAGKRAYYAHYAKALILGCTGMSFVANKVEERLLEEKIEIPVIEPLRAAVYTAVSLVLFGKSHSKATYRLPRQKLRVADFKTI
;
A
#
# COMPACT_ATOMS: atom_id res chain seq x y z
N MET A 1 10.79 -15.21 -26.50
CA MET A 1 10.31 -15.38 -25.11
C MET A 1 9.92 -14.00 -24.58
N THR A 2 8.72 -13.85 -24.08
CA THR A 2 8.26 -12.61 -23.44
C THR A 2 9.09 -12.38 -22.17
N ARG A 3 9.66 -11.17 -22.01
CA ARG A 3 10.44 -10.83 -20.81
C ARG A 3 9.50 -10.84 -19.59
N ILE A 4 9.88 -11.54 -18.51
CA ILE A 4 9.17 -11.52 -17.23
C ILE A 4 9.35 -10.15 -16.59
N ILE A 5 8.24 -9.56 -16.15
CA ILE A 5 8.21 -8.33 -15.34
C ILE A 5 8.47 -8.72 -13.88
N LYS A 6 9.52 -8.16 -13.30
CA LYS A 6 9.91 -8.42 -11.90
C LYS A 6 9.48 -7.24 -11.03
N ILE A 7 8.58 -7.47 -10.10
CA ILE A 7 8.13 -6.46 -9.13
C ILE A 7 8.62 -6.85 -7.74
N LEU A 8 9.16 -5.89 -7.01
CA LEU A 8 9.48 -6.05 -5.60
C LEU A 8 8.33 -5.51 -4.76
N ASP A 9 7.75 -6.36 -3.93
CA ASP A 9 6.88 -5.99 -2.82
C ASP A 9 7.77 -5.79 -1.58
N LEU A 10 7.97 -4.53 -1.21
CA LEU A 10 8.82 -4.12 -0.11
C LEU A 10 7.99 -3.81 1.13
N VAL A 11 7.95 -4.76 2.07
CA VAL A 11 7.32 -4.59 3.38
C VAL A 11 8.24 -3.74 4.27
N PRO A 12 7.86 -2.51 4.65
CA PRO A 12 8.77 -1.53 5.26
C PRO A 12 8.93 -1.69 6.78
N VAL A 13 8.82 -2.92 7.28
CA VAL A 13 8.98 -3.27 8.71
C VAL A 13 9.90 -4.48 8.84
N VAL A 14 10.45 -4.70 10.04
CA VAL A 14 11.22 -5.91 10.31
C VAL A 14 10.30 -7.11 10.47
N TYR A 15 10.74 -8.29 10.04
CA TYR A 15 9.97 -9.51 10.24
C TYR A 15 9.86 -9.86 11.73
N THR A 16 8.63 -10.15 12.16
CA THR A 16 8.31 -10.74 13.47
C THR A 16 7.29 -11.87 13.28
N GLU A 17 7.13 -12.76 14.25
CA GLU A 17 6.14 -13.85 14.17
C GLU A 17 4.69 -13.34 14.05
N ASP A 18 4.38 -12.17 14.60
CA ASP A 18 3.06 -11.53 14.46
C ASP A 18 2.73 -11.19 13.01
N LEU A 19 3.74 -11.02 12.15
CA LEU A 19 3.57 -10.74 10.72
C LEU A 19 3.41 -12.02 9.87
N ARG A 20 3.54 -13.21 10.42
CA ARG A 20 3.54 -14.46 9.65
C ARG A 20 2.33 -14.59 8.74
N LEU A 21 1.11 -14.41 9.26
CA LEU A 21 -0.11 -14.51 8.46
C LEU A 21 -0.16 -13.48 7.33
N SER A 22 0.25 -12.25 7.63
CA SER A 22 0.34 -11.16 6.66
C SER A 22 1.37 -11.46 5.55
N MET A 23 2.51 -12.06 5.90
CA MET A 23 3.52 -12.48 4.92
C MET A 23 3.05 -13.66 4.07
N ASP A 24 2.30 -14.60 4.65
CA ASP A 24 1.71 -15.72 3.90
C ASP A 24 0.65 -15.23 2.90
N ASP A 25 -0.10 -14.18 3.24
CA ASP A 25 -1.04 -13.53 2.34
C ASP A 25 -0.32 -12.88 1.13
N ARG A 26 0.78 -12.18 1.35
CA ARG A 26 1.62 -11.61 0.28
C ARG A 26 2.18 -12.69 -0.64
N ARG A 27 2.60 -13.82 -0.09
CA ARG A 27 3.05 -14.97 -0.90
C ARG A 27 1.92 -15.55 -1.74
N ARG A 28 0.70 -15.62 -1.20
CA ARG A 28 -0.50 -16.01 -1.99
C ARG A 28 -0.76 -15.01 -3.11
N LEU A 29 -0.75 -13.72 -2.82
CA LEU A 29 -0.89 -12.68 -3.85
C LEU A 29 0.15 -12.83 -4.96
N ALA A 30 1.40 -13.16 -4.62
CA ALA A 30 2.44 -13.39 -5.62
C ALA A 30 2.10 -14.56 -6.57
N VAL A 31 1.52 -15.63 -6.04
CA VAL A 31 1.04 -16.76 -6.84
C VAL A 31 -0.15 -16.35 -7.71
N ASP A 32 -1.11 -15.64 -7.13
CA ASP A 32 -2.32 -15.18 -7.83
C ASP A 32 -1.95 -14.26 -9.00
N VAL A 33 -1.11 -13.27 -8.76
CA VAL A 33 -0.63 -12.34 -9.80
C VAL A 33 0.10 -13.09 -10.92
N SER A 34 0.93 -14.08 -10.58
CA SER A 34 1.59 -14.91 -11.60
C SER A 34 0.57 -15.69 -12.45
N ASN A 35 -0.42 -16.31 -11.81
CA ASN A 35 -1.46 -17.08 -12.51
C ASN A 35 -2.34 -16.19 -13.39
N GLU A 36 -2.81 -15.07 -12.87
CA GLU A 36 -3.69 -14.12 -13.58
C GLU A 36 -3.01 -13.46 -14.77
N THR A 37 -1.68 -13.29 -14.70
CA THR A 37 -0.87 -12.72 -15.79
C THR A 37 -0.27 -13.79 -16.73
N GLY A 38 -0.63 -15.05 -16.57
CA GLY A 38 -0.09 -16.16 -17.37
C GLY A 38 1.44 -16.31 -17.24
N GLY A 39 2.00 -16.01 -16.07
CA GLY A 39 3.43 -16.06 -15.79
C GLY A 39 4.22 -14.84 -16.29
N LEU A 40 3.54 -13.80 -16.79
CA LEU A 40 4.21 -12.57 -17.24
C LEU A 40 4.81 -11.79 -16.08
N VAL A 41 4.20 -11.81 -14.89
CA VAL A 41 4.63 -11.06 -13.70
C VAL A 41 5.16 -12.00 -12.64
N ARG A 42 6.31 -11.64 -12.08
CA ARG A 42 6.88 -12.22 -10.87
C ARG A 42 6.91 -11.17 -9.77
N LEU A 43 6.25 -11.46 -8.66
CA LEU A 43 6.24 -10.64 -7.46
C LEU A 43 7.13 -11.29 -6.39
N ASP A 44 8.20 -10.63 -6.00
CA ASP A 44 9.08 -11.07 -4.91
C ASP A 44 8.80 -10.20 -3.67
N VAL A 45 8.66 -10.83 -2.51
CA VAL A 45 8.29 -10.16 -1.24
C VAL A 45 9.49 -10.11 -0.30
N VAL A 46 9.86 -8.94 0.18
CA VAL A 46 10.97 -8.76 1.13
C VAL A 46 10.60 -7.76 2.24
N THR A 47 11.21 -7.93 3.41
CA THR A 47 11.13 -6.97 4.52
C THR A 47 12.40 -6.11 4.55
N VAL A 48 12.36 -4.99 5.28
CA VAL A 48 13.58 -4.25 5.62
C VAL A 48 14.36 -4.98 6.72
N ASN A 49 15.68 -4.75 6.76
CA ASN A 49 16.57 -5.44 7.73
C ASN A 49 16.56 -4.73 9.10
N LYS A 50 16.17 -3.47 9.16
CA LYS A 50 16.09 -2.64 10.37
C LYS A 50 14.87 -1.72 10.24
N GLY A 51 14.30 -1.33 11.36
CA GLY A 51 13.10 -0.49 11.39
C GLY A 51 12.13 -0.93 12.49
N PRO A 52 10.91 -0.41 12.51
CA PRO A 52 9.87 -0.81 13.44
C PRO A 52 9.29 -2.19 13.09
N ALA A 53 8.60 -2.83 14.04
CA ALA A 53 7.82 -4.06 13.82
C ALA A 53 6.48 -3.78 13.12
N SER A 54 5.93 -2.58 13.28
CA SER A 54 4.75 -2.06 12.56
C SER A 54 4.91 -0.56 12.33
N ILE A 55 4.16 -0.01 11.38
CA ILE A 55 4.06 1.44 11.15
C ILE A 55 2.65 1.88 11.55
N GLU A 56 2.55 2.60 12.65
CA GLU A 56 1.29 3.09 13.22
C GLU A 56 1.34 4.60 13.52
N SER A 57 2.51 5.21 13.30
CA SER A 57 2.76 6.63 13.52
C SER A 57 3.68 7.22 12.47
N VAL A 58 3.66 8.55 12.34
CA VAL A 58 4.63 9.29 11.50
C VAL A 58 6.08 9.05 11.97
N TYR A 59 6.28 8.85 13.28
CA TYR A 59 7.60 8.49 13.82
C TYR A 59 8.11 7.16 13.23
N ASP A 60 7.25 6.14 13.19
CA ASP A 60 7.61 4.82 12.61
C ASP A 60 7.93 4.93 11.12
N GLU A 61 7.19 5.76 10.37
CA GLU A 61 7.48 6.03 8.96
C GLU A 61 8.89 6.62 8.78
N TYR A 62 9.27 7.61 9.60
CA TYR A 62 10.61 8.21 9.55
C TYR A 62 11.71 7.24 9.95
N VAL A 63 11.48 6.39 10.96
CA VAL A 63 12.43 5.36 11.38
C VAL A 63 12.64 4.32 10.26
N SER A 64 11.59 3.97 9.53
CA SER A 64 11.66 3.03 8.42
C SER A 64 12.29 3.60 7.15
N ALA A 65 12.14 4.91 6.90
CA ALA A 65 12.47 5.56 5.64
C ALA A 65 13.89 5.28 5.11
N PRO A 66 14.98 5.34 5.89
CA PRO A 66 16.32 5.04 5.39
C PRO A 66 16.45 3.62 4.81
N TYR A 67 15.82 2.65 5.45
CA TYR A 67 15.91 1.24 5.07
C TYR A 67 15.01 0.92 3.86
N ILE A 68 13.89 1.64 3.71
CA ILE A 68 13.07 1.63 2.49
C ILE A 68 13.92 2.12 1.31
N LEU A 69 14.58 3.27 1.45
CA LEU A 69 15.37 3.89 0.38
C LEU A 69 16.57 3.02 -0.04
N GLU A 70 17.24 2.38 0.92
CA GLU A 70 18.30 1.42 0.65
C GLU A 70 17.79 0.23 -0.18
N LYS A 71 16.63 -0.34 0.19
CA LYS A 71 16.03 -1.48 -0.52
C LYS A 71 15.50 -1.10 -1.90
N VAL A 72 14.92 0.08 -2.06
CA VAL A 72 14.45 0.57 -3.37
C VAL A 72 15.64 0.72 -4.34
N LYS A 73 16.75 1.28 -3.89
CA LYS A 73 17.97 1.38 -4.70
C LYS A 73 18.52 0.00 -5.06
N TRP A 74 18.62 -0.90 -4.09
CA TRP A 74 19.02 -2.28 -4.31
C TRP A 74 18.11 -2.99 -5.33
N ALA A 75 16.80 -2.74 -5.32
CA ALA A 75 15.87 -3.35 -6.26
C ALA A 75 16.18 -2.94 -7.72
N GLU A 76 16.42 -1.65 -7.98
CA GLU A 76 16.82 -1.20 -9.32
C GLU A 76 18.14 -1.83 -9.75
N GLU A 77 19.16 -1.84 -8.87
CA GLU A 77 20.47 -2.44 -9.13
C GLU A 77 20.38 -3.97 -9.36
N SER A 78 19.40 -4.64 -8.75
CA SER A 78 19.12 -6.08 -8.90
C SER A 78 18.23 -6.42 -10.10
N GLY A 79 17.84 -5.43 -10.90
CA GLY A 79 17.09 -5.62 -12.13
C GLY A 79 15.59 -5.88 -11.94
N TYR A 80 14.99 -5.35 -10.88
CA TYR A 80 13.55 -5.25 -10.76
C TYR A 80 13.02 -4.16 -11.71
N ASP A 81 11.81 -4.36 -12.21
CA ASP A 81 11.14 -3.44 -13.13
C ASP A 81 10.29 -2.39 -12.40
N ALA A 82 9.84 -2.68 -11.18
CA ALA A 82 9.12 -1.77 -10.30
C ALA A 82 9.25 -2.18 -8.81
N VAL A 83 8.93 -1.25 -7.91
CA VAL A 83 8.84 -1.49 -6.46
C VAL A 83 7.47 -1.02 -5.97
N VAL A 84 6.83 -1.82 -5.12
CA VAL A 84 5.70 -1.41 -4.27
C VAL A 84 6.24 -1.23 -2.86
N ILE A 85 6.02 -0.06 -2.24
CA ILE A 85 6.30 0.17 -0.81
C ILE A 85 5.06 -0.22 -0.03
N ASP A 86 5.02 -1.43 0.50
CA ASP A 86 3.85 -2.10 1.05
C ASP A 86 3.45 -1.55 2.43
N CYS A 87 2.98 -0.31 2.44
CA CYS A 87 2.39 0.37 3.59
C CYS A 87 1.43 1.46 3.11
N PHE A 88 0.24 1.51 3.69
CA PHE A 88 -0.79 2.47 3.27
C PHE A 88 -0.46 3.94 3.62
N GLY A 89 0.54 4.20 4.47
CA GLY A 89 1.11 5.52 4.71
C GLY A 89 1.97 6.05 3.57
N ASP A 90 2.27 5.24 2.54
CA ASP A 90 3.19 5.57 1.44
C ASP A 90 4.54 6.16 1.93
N PRO A 91 5.20 5.55 2.95
CA PRO A 91 6.37 6.12 3.59
C PRO A 91 7.53 6.25 2.60
N ALA A 92 8.24 7.37 2.64
CA ALA A 92 9.39 7.69 1.79
C ALA A 92 9.12 7.65 0.26
N LEU A 93 7.85 7.60 -0.19
CA LEU A 93 7.49 7.37 -1.60
C LEU A 93 8.14 8.39 -2.56
N ASP A 94 8.06 9.69 -2.27
CA ASP A 94 8.65 10.70 -3.14
C ASP A 94 10.18 10.63 -3.17
N ALA A 95 10.81 10.43 -2.01
CA ALA A 95 12.26 10.26 -1.91
C ALA A 95 12.73 9.02 -2.67
N ALA A 96 11.99 7.91 -2.61
CA ALA A 96 12.26 6.71 -3.40
C ALA A 96 12.18 7.00 -4.91
N ARG A 97 11.17 7.75 -5.35
CA ARG A 97 11.02 8.18 -6.75
C ARG A 97 12.13 9.09 -7.24
N GLU A 98 12.72 9.88 -6.35
CA GLU A 98 13.92 10.68 -6.69
C GLU A 98 15.13 9.79 -6.98
N LEU A 99 15.31 8.69 -6.24
CA LEU A 99 16.51 7.87 -6.25
C LEU A 99 16.62 6.93 -7.43
N VAL A 100 15.51 6.37 -7.91
CA VAL A 100 15.50 5.31 -8.95
C VAL A 100 14.73 5.76 -10.18
N LYS A 101 14.98 5.07 -11.30
CA LYS A 101 14.30 5.32 -12.59
C LYS A 101 13.09 4.40 -12.78
N ILE A 102 13.09 3.24 -12.12
CA ILE A 102 11.95 2.31 -12.16
C ILE A 102 10.74 2.88 -11.42
N PRO A 103 9.50 2.50 -11.77
CA PRO A 103 8.30 2.90 -11.03
C PRO A 103 8.37 2.49 -9.55
N VAL A 104 8.00 3.42 -8.65
CA VAL A 104 7.80 3.14 -7.23
C VAL A 104 6.37 3.52 -6.85
N ILE A 105 5.62 2.54 -6.37
CA ILE A 105 4.19 2.65 -6.14
C ILE A 105 3.89 2.62 -4.65
N GLY A 106 3.03 3.56 -4.23
CA GLY A 106 2.45 3.57 -2.89
C GLY A 106 1.01 3.06 -2.92
N PRO A 107 0.64 2.14 -2.03
CA PRO A 107 -0.70 1.55 -1.98
C PRO A 107 -1.83 2.56 -1.75
N ASN A 108 -1.59 3.62 -0.96
CA ASN A 108 -2.59 4.67 -0.74
C ASN A 108 -2.89 5.41 -2.06
N GLN A 109 -1.85 5.95 -2.70
CA GLN A 109 -2.03 6.67 -3.96
C GLN A 109 -2.70 5.80 -5.02
N ALA A 110 -2.23 4.55 -5.18
CA ALA A 110 -2.78 3.63 -6.17
C ALA A 110 -4.26 3.30 -5.91
N SER A 111 -4.61 2.98 -4.67
CA SER A 111 -6.00 2.65 -4.28
C SER A 111 -6.93 3.84 -4.47
N CYS A 112 -6.52 5.03 -4.06
CA CYS A 112 -7.34 6.23 -4.21
C CYS A 112 -7.59 6.58 -5.68
N LEU A 113 -6.58 6.45 -6.55
CA LEU A 113 -6.74 6.68 -7.99
C LEU A 113 -7.66 5.64 -8.64
N ILE A 114 -7.59 4.38 -8.24
CA ILE A 114 -8.52 3.33 -8.67
C ILE A 114 -9.93 3.62 -8.16
N ALA A 115 -10.07 4.01 -6.88
CA ALA A 115 -11.36 4.34 -6.30
C ALA A 115 -12.08 5.46 -7.06
N VAL A 116 -11.36 6.49 -7.48
CA VAL A 116 -11.92 7.61 -8.27
C VAL A 116 -12.38 7.15 -9.66
N GLN A 117 -11.76 6.14 -10.25
CA GLN A 117 -12.20 5.55 -11.52
C GLN A 117 -13.48 4.72 -11.36
N LEU A 118 -13.65 4.04 -10.21
CA LEU A 118 -14.78 3.18 -9.93
C LEU A 118 -15.98 3.93 -9.35
N ALA A 119 -15.69 4.97 -8.54
CA ALA A 119 -16.71 5.73 -7.83
C ALA A 119 -16.22 7.16 -7.60
N GLN A 120 -17.15 8.12 -7.60
CA GLN A 120 -16.79 9.54 -7.38
C GLN A 120 -16.36 9.84 -5.94
N ARG A 121 -16.83 9.03 -4.97
CA ARG A 121 -16.57 9.21 -3.54
C ARG A 121 -16.19 7.89 -2.91
N PHE A 122 -15.11 7.90 -2.14
CA PHE A 122 -14.63 6.75 -1.40
C PHE A 122 -14.41 7.06 0.08
N SER A 123 -14.47 6.03 0.91
CA SER A 123 -14.01 6.10 2.29
C SER A 123 -12.83 5.15 2.52
N ILE A 124 -12.02 5.49 3.50
CA ILE A 124 -10.88 4.68 3.93
C ILE A 124 -11.22 4.08 5.29
N VAL A 125 -10.98 2.77 5.49
CA VAL A 125 -11.08 2.12 6.80
C VAL A 125 -9.69 1.87 7.33
N THR A 126 -9.27 2.62 8.34
CA THR A 126 -7.93 2.52 8.94
C THR A 126 -7.94 1.77 10.28
N THR A 127 -6.75 1.42 10.75
CA THR A 127 -6.53 0.63 11.97
C THR A 127 -6.79 1.42 13.24
N LEU A 128 -6.09 2.52 13.43
CA LEU A 128 -6.07 3.31 14.66
C LEU A 128 -6.43 4.79 14.37
N PRO A 129 -7.01 5.51 15.34
CA PRO A 129 -7.39 6.92 15.14
C PRO A 129 -6.18 7.83 14.89
N GLU A 130 -5.01 7.49 15.40
CA GLU A 130 -3.76 8.24 15.22
C GLU A 130 -3.34 8.34 13.76
N ALA A 131 -3.75 7.39 12.89
CA ALA A 131 -3.44 7.42 11.47
C ALA A 131 -4.26 8.47 10.69
N GLU A 132 -5.43 8.89 11.19
CA GLU A 132 -6.35 9.75 10.45
C GLU A 132 -5.74 11.09 10.01
N PRO A 133 -5.04 11.88 10.86
CA PRO A 133 -4.46 13.15 10.44
C PRO A 133 -3.43 12.99 9.32
N ALA A 134 -2.57 11.97 9.40
CA ALA A 134 -1.55 11.69 8.39
C ALA A 134 -2.21 11.26 7.05
N LEU A 135 -3.23 10.40 7.10
CA LEU A 135 -3.98 9.99 5.91
C LEU A 135 -4.68 11.17 5.24
N ARG A 136 -5.32 12.07 5.99
CA ARG A 136 -5.94 13.28 5.42
C ARG A 136 -4.90 14.17 4.72
N ALA A 137 -3.74 14.36 5.34
CA ALA A 137 -2.65 15.13 4.74
C ALA A 137 -2.15 14.48 3.44
N LEU A 138 -2.04 13.15 3.42
CA LEU A 138 -1.61 12.39 2.25
C LEU A 138 -2.62 12.47 1.10
N ILE A 139 -3.92 12.35 1.38
CA ILE A 139 -5.00 12.53 0.40
C ILE A 139 -5.01 13.96 -0.17
N ALA A 140 -4.78 14.97 0.68
CA ALA A 140 -4.66 16.36 0.25
C ALA A 140 -3.43 16.56 -0.67
N LYS A 141 -2.29 15.97 -0.34
CA LYS A 141 -1.08 15.96 -1.17
C LYS A 141 -1.34 15.37 -2.56
N TYR A 142 -2.17 14.35 -2.65
CA TYR A 142 -2.56 13.73 -3.93
C TYR A 142 -3.64 14.49 -4.69
N GLY A 143 -4.19 15.57 -4.11
CA GLY A 143 -5.25 16.38 -4.74
C GLY A 143 -6.61 15.70 -4.75
N LEU A 144 -6.87 14.74 -3.85
CA LEU A 144 -8.06 13.87 -3.84
C LEU A 144 -9.04 14.17 -2.69
N THR A 145 -8.86 15.28 -1.96
CA THR A 145 -9.70 15.65 -0.79
C THR A 145 -11.18 15.69 -1.11
N GLN A 146 -11.56 16.15 -2.29
CA GLN A 146 -12.97 16.24 -2.74
C GLN A 146 -13.63 14.87 -2.95
N HIS A 147 -12.85 13.83 -3.14
CA HIS A 147 -13.31 12.46 -3.35
C HIS A 147 -13.39 11.66 -2.03
N LEU A 148 -12.71 12.11 -0.98
CA LEU A 148 -12.74 11.46 0.33
C LEU A 148 -14.07 11.78 1.04
N ALA A 149 -14.87 10.74 1.29
CA ALA A 149 -16.14 10.86 2.03
C ALA A 149 -15.88 10.84 3.54
N SER A 150 -15.16 9.84 4.03
CA SER A 150 -14.76 9.70 5.44
C SER A 150 -13.51 8.85 5.61
N ILE A 151 -12.92 8.92 6.79
CA ILE A 151 -11.97 7.94 7.29
C ILE A 151 -12.61 7.28 8.50
N GLU A 152 -12.83 5.96 8.41
CA GLU A 152 -13.41 5.14 9.47
C GLU A 152 -12.29 4.40 10.19
N VAL A 153 -12.48 4.13 11.48
CA VAL A 153 -11.48 3.47 12.34
C VAL A 153 -12.05 2.17 12.89
N VAL A 154 -11.27 1.07 12.81
CA VAL A 154 -11.65 -0.22 13.41
C VAL A 154 -11.10 -0.39 14.83
N ASN A 155 -10.13 0.43 15.23
CA ASN A 155 -9.46 0.41 16.53
C ASN A 155 -8.81 -0.93 16.86
N ILE A 156 -8.10 -1.49 15.89
CA ILE A 156 -7.32 -2.74 16.02
C ILE A 156 -5.88 -2.43 15.60
N PRO A 157 -4.87 -2.62 16.48
CA PRO A 157 -3.45 -2.43 16.17
C PRO A 157 -2.99 -3.32 15.01
N VAL A 158 -1.99 -2.86 14.24
CA VAL A 158 -1.51 -3.57 13.04
C VAL A 158 -1.08 -5.00 13.34
N LEU A 159 -0.33 -5.23 14.43
CA LEU A 159 0.14 -6.56 14.83
C LEU A 159 -0.98 -7.47 15.39
N GLU A 160 -2.19 -6.95 15.53
CA GLU A 160 -3.35 -7.71 16.03
C GLU A 160 -4.36 -8.05 14.93
N LEU A 161 -4.21 -7.52 13.72
CA LEU A 161 -5.15 -7.72 12.61
C LEU A 161 -5.37 -9.20 12.26
N GLY A 162 -4.32 -10.02 12.35
CA GLY A 162 -4.38 -11.45 12.06
C GLY A 162 -4.88 -12.33 13.21
N LYS A 163 -5.02 -11.80 14.45
CA LYS A 163 -5.36 -12.62 15.63
C LYS A 163 -6.82 -13.10 15.61
N ASP A 164 -7.73 -12.27 15.12
CA ASP A 164 -9.16 -12.57 15.02
C ASP A 164 -9.73 -12.04 13.70
N PRO A 165 -9.65 -12.82 12.61
CA PRO A 165 -10.15 -12.42 11.29
C PRO A 165 -11.64 -12.09 11.26
N GLU A 166 -12.47 -12.81 12.01
CA GLU A 166 -13.93 -12.53 12.04
C GLU A 166 -14.25 -11.22 12.73
N LYS A 167 -13.58 -10.91 13.83
CA LYS A 167 -13.71 -9.61 14.49
C LYS A 167 -13.27 -8.49 13.56
N LEU A 168 -12.17 -8.69 12.82
CA LEU A 168 -11.68 -7.70 11.86
C LEU A 168 -12.71 -7.47 10.74
N VAL A 169 -13.23 -8.55 10.11
CA VAL A 169 -14.27 -8.45 9.06
C VAL A 169 -15.49 -7.70 9.59
N ASN A 170 -16.02 -8.09 10.75
CA ASN A 170 -17.20 -7.43 11.33
C ASN A 170 -16.93 -5.95 11.61
N SER A 171 -15.76 -5.58 12.13
CA SER A 171 -15.39 -4.19 12.40
C SER A 171 -15.30 -3.37 11.11
N ILE A 172 -14.75 -3.94 10.03
CA ILE A 172 -14.66 -3.26 8.72
C ILE A 172 -16.06 -3.14 8.08
N VAL A 173 -16.90 -4.16 8.17
CA VAL A 173 -18.28 -4.11 7.66
C VAL A 173 -19.08 -3.01 8.36
N GLU A 174 -19.02 -2.90 9.68
CA GLU A 174 -19.69 -1.82 10.41
C GLU A 174 -19.13 -0.44 10.04
N ALA A 175 -17.82 -0.31 9.83
CA ALA A 175 -17.21 0.91 9.31
C ALA A 175 -17.71 1.22 7.89
N GLY A 176 -17.79 0.23 7.02
CA GLY A 176 -18.33 0.35 5.66
C GLY A 176 -19.80 0.79 5.64
N LYS A 177 -20.63 0.27 6.55
CA LYS A 177 -22.03 0.70 6.73
C LYS A 177 -22.10 2.19 7.11
N ARG A 178 -21.29 2.64 8.07
CA ARG A 178 -21.22 4.06 8.42
C ARG A 178 -20.77 4.91 7.23
N ALA A 179 -19.71 4.49 6.55
CA ALA A 179 -19.19 5.17 5.36
C ALA A 179 -20.29 5.33 4.27
N TYR A 180 -21.05 4.27 4.02
CA TYR A 180 -22.09 4.26 2.99
C TYR A 180 -23.31 5.11 3.38
N TYR A 181 -23.89 4.90 4.57
CA TYR A 181 -25.14 5.54 4.97
C TYR A 181 -24.97 6.97 5.48
N ALA A 182 -23.93 7.22 6.29
CA ALA A 182 -23.72 8.54 6.90
C ALA A 182 -22.88 9.47 6.02
N HIS A 183 -21.93 8.94 5.24
CA HIS A 183 -20.97 9.74 4.48
C HIS A 183 -21.11 9.61 2.95
N TYR A 184 -22.07 8.77 2.48
CA TYR A 184 -22.36 8.57 1.06
C TYR A 184 -21.15 8.08 0.26
N ALA A 185 -20.29 7.27 0.84
CA ALA A 185 -19.21 6.59 0.14
C ALA A 185 -19.78 5.59 -0.89
N LYS A 186 -19.13 5.47 -2.04
CA LYS A 186 -19.50 4.56 -3.12
C LYS A 186 -18.36 3.59 -3.48
N ALA A 187 -17.26 3.67 -2.76
CA ALA A 187 -16.19 2.68 -2.71
C ALA A 187 -15.59 2.68 -1.30
N LEU A 188 -15.07 1.56 -0.88
CA LEU A 188 -14.36 1.39 0.39
C LEU A 188 -12.93 0.97 0.11
N ILE A 189 -11.96 1.66 0.73
CA ILE A 189 -10.54 1.32 0.63
C ILE A 189 -10.09 0.77 1.99
N LEU A 190 -9.43 -0.38 2.00
CA LEU A 190 -8.77 -0.87 3.21
C LEU A 190 -7.51 -0.04 3.47
N GLY A 191 -7.51 0.72 4.56
CA GLY A 191 -6.48 1.70 4.92
C GLY A 191 -5.24 1.10 5.60
N CYS A 192 -5.04 -0.19 5.44
CA CYS A 192 -3.84 -0.90 5.88
C CYS A 192 -3.64 -2.13 4.99
N THR A 193 -2.44 -2.32 4.47
CA THR A 193 -2.09 -3.51 3.68
C THR A 193 -2.15 -4.80 4.50
N GLY A 194 -2.06 -4.71 5.82
CA GLY A 194 -2.29 -5.82 6.73
C GLY A 194 -3.74 -6.31 6.78
N MET A 195 -4.71 -5.60 6.17
CA MET A 195 -6.11 -6.01 6.05
C MET A 195 -6.42 -6.74 4.72
N SER A 196 -5.46 -6.86 3.82
CA SER A 196 -5.65 -7.38 2.46
C SER A 196 -6.35 -8.73 2.43
N PHE A 197 -6.01 -9.63 3.35
CA PHE A 197 -6.53 -11.01 3.41
C PHE A 197 -8.04 -11.13 3.71
N VAL A 198 -8.70 -10.05 4.15
CA VAL A 198 -10.15 -10.06 4.42
C VAL A 198 -10.97 -9.29 3.40
N ALA A 199 -10.37 -8.68 2.38
CA ALA A 199 -11.05 -7.79 1.43
C ALA A 199 -12.27 -8.43 0.77
N ASN A 200 -12.14 -9.62 0.19
CA ASN A 200 -13.22 -10.33 -0.47
C ASN A 200 -14.36 -10.65 0.50
N LYS A 201 -14.03 -11.11 1.71
CA LYS A 201 -15.03 -11.43 2.72
C LYS A 201 -15.80 -10.20 3.21
N VAL A 202 -15.13 -9.06 3.30
CA VAL A 202 -15.79 -7.78 3.63
C VAL A 202 -16.75 -7.38 2.51
N GLU A 203 -16.35 -7.49 1.25
CA GLU A 203 -17.21 -7.17 0.11
C GLU A 203 -18.44 -8.09 0.04
N GLU A 204 -18.28 -9.40 0.23
CA GLU A 204 -19.36 -10.37 0.33
C GLU A 204 -20.36 -10.01 1.45
N ARG A 205 -19.85 -9.69 2.65
CA ARG A 205 -20.71 -9.31 3.79
C ARG A 205 -21.45 -7.98 3.57
N LEU A 206 -20.82 -7.00 2.94
CA LEU A 206 -21.50 -5.75 2.57
C LEU A 206 -22.61 -6.02 1.55
N LEU A 207 -22.36 -6.91 0.58
CA LEU A 207 -23.38 -7.32 -0.39
C LEU A 207 -24.57 -8.03 0.26
N GLU A 208 -24.34 -8.92 1.25
CA GLU A 208 -25.41 -9.53 2.06
C GLU A 208 -26.28 -8.47 2.76
N GLU A 209 -25.69 -7.37 3.19
CA GLU A 209 -26.36 -6.18 3.79
C GLU A 209 -26.98 -5.25 2.72
N LYS A 210 -26.99 -5.64 1.44
CA LYS A 210 -27.48 -4.86 0.29
C LYS A 210 -26.68 -3.56 0.04
N ILE A 211 -25.43 -3.54 0.43
CA ILE A 211 -24.46 -2.47 0.16
C ILE A 211 -23.55 -2.95 -0.96
N GLU A 212 -23.88 -2.58 -2.18
CA GLU A 212 -23.14 -2.96 -3.39
C GLU A 212 -22.12 -1.86 -3.73
N ILE A 213 -20.97 -1.90 -3.07
CA ILE A 213 -19.85 -1.00 -3.30
C ILE A 213 -18.55 -1.81 -3.42
N PRO A 214 -17.61 -1.44 -4.32
CA PRO A 214 -16.31 -2.13 -4.40
C PRO A 214 -15.50 -1.91 -3.13
N VAL A 215 -14.86 -2.99 -2.66
CA VAL A 215 -13.86 -2.97 -1.59
C VAL A 215 -12.48 -3.09 -2.22
N ILE A 216 -11.67 -2.05 -2.10
CA ILE A 216 -10.36 -1.96 -2.74
C ILE A 216 -9.30 -2.48 -1.78
N GLU A 217 -8.63 -3.55 -2.20
CA GLU A 217 -7.47 -4.12 -1.55
C GLU A 217 -6.21 -3.34 -1.98
N PRO A 218 -5.50 -2.68 -1.03
CA PRO A 218 -4.49 -1.70 -1.37
C PRO A 218 -3.22 -2.29 -1.98
N LEU A 219 -2.78 -3.46 -1.53
CA LEU A 219 -1.56 -4.07 -2.06
C LEU A 219 -1.77 -4.54 -3.50
N ARG A 220 -2.90 -5.19 -3.78
CA ARG A 220 -3.28 -5.62 -5.12
C ARG A 220 -3.41 -4.41 -6.06
N ALA A 221 -4.04 -3.33 -5.61
CA ALA A 221 -4.14 -2.08 -6.35
C ALA A 221 -2.76 -1.51 -6.72
N ALA A 222 -1.80 -1.53 -5.79
CA ALA A 222 -0.44 -1.07 -6.02
C ALA A 222 0.33 -1.96 -6.99
N VAL A 223 0.24 -3.30 -6.83
CA VAL A 223 0.91 -4.27 -7.71
C VAL A 223 0.42 -4.12 -9.15
N TYR A 224 -0.89 -4.07 -9.40
CA TYR A 224 -1.42 -3.91 -10.76
C TYR A 224 -1.15 -2.51 -11.34
N THR A 225 -1.06 -1.48 -10.51
CA THR A 225 -0.59 -0.17 -10.94
C THR A 225 0.88 -0.24 -11.41
N ALA A 226 1.74 -0.95 -10.67
CA ALA A 226 3.12 -1.17 -11.05
C ALA A 226 3.23 -1.91 -12.39
N VAL A 227 2.48 -3.03 -12.55
CA VAL A 227 2.39 -3.78 -13.82
C VAL A 227 1.97 -2.89 -14.97
N SER A 228 0.92 -2.09 -14.77
CA SER A 228 0.40 -1.17 -15.78
C SER A 228 1.46 -0.17 -16.24
N LEU A 229 2.18 0.48 -15.32
CA LEU A 229 3.23 1.44 -15.67
C LEU A 229 4.40 0.80 -16.41
N VAL A 230 4.82 -0.40 -16.00
CA VAL A 230 5.88 -1.16 -16.68
C VAL A 230 5.47 -1.52 -18.10
N LEU A 231 4.26 -2.06 -18.30
CA LEU A 231 3.73 -2.39 -19.62
C LEU A 231 3.53 -1.15 -20.51
N PHE A 232 3.14 -0.02 -19.90
CA PHE A 232 3.02 1.26 -20.57
C PHE A 232 4.38 1.86 -20.98
N GLY A 233 5.49 1.29 -20.46
CA GLY A 233 6.84 1.80 -20.68
C GLY A 233 7.07 3.18 -20.07
N LYS A 234 6.41 3.48 -18.94
CA LYS A 234 6.48 4.78 -18.26
C LYS A 234 6.96 4.63 -16.83
N SER A 235 7.61 5.69 -16.37
CA SER A 235 8.03 5.84 -14.98
C SER A 235 7.85 7.29 -14.53
N HIS A 236 8.25 7.58 -13.29
CA HIS A 236 8.09 8.90 -12.68
C HIS A 236 8.91 9.97 -13.41
N SER A 237 8.29 11.14 -13.61
CA SER A 237 8.94 12.29 -14.25
C SER A 237 10.16 12.76 -13.45
N LYS A 238 11.34 12.73 -14.03
CA LYS A 238 12.56 13.28 -13.43
C LYS A 238 12.60 14.82 -13.42
N ALA A 239 11.65 15.48 -14.06
CA ALA A 239 11.43 16.92 -13.88
C ALA A 239 10.80 17.21 -12.50
N THR A 240 9.96 16.29 -11.98
CA THR A 240 9.35 16.37 -10.64
C THR A 240 10.26 15.73 -9.59
N TYR A 241 10.67 14.46 -9.82
CA TYR A 241 11.46 13.65 -8.89
C TYR A 241 12.93 13.65 -9.33
N ARG A 242 13.61 14.81 -9.19
CA ARG A 242 15.00 14.97 -9.60
C ARG A 242 15.92 14.20 -8.66
N LEU A 243 16.97 13.60 -9.23
CA LEU A 243 18.01 12.96 -8.42
C LEU A 243 18.60 14.01 -7.44
N PRO A 244 18.74 13.67 -6.16
CA PRO A 244 19.31 14.58 -5.16
C PRO A 244 20.73 15.00 -5.54
N ARG A 245 21.04 16.29 -5.38
CA ARG A 245 22.40 16.80 -5.64
C ARG A 245 23.40 16.09 -4.74
N GLN A 246 24.57 15.77 -5.30
CA GLN A 246 25.68 15.22 -4.52
C GLN A 246 26.16 16.25 -3.50
N LYS A 247 26.25 15.83 -2.24
CA LYS A 247 26.79 16.59 -1.11
C LYS A 247 27.20 15.62 -0.01
N LEU A 248 28.03 16.06 0.90
CA LEU A 248 28.36 15.27 2.09
C LEU A 248 27.06 14.99 2.89
N ARG A 249 26.83 13.73 3.18
CA ARG A 249 25.79 13.24 4.10
C ARG A 249 26.45 12.30 5.08
N VAL A 250 26.33 12.59 6.38
CA VAL A 250 26.84 11.77 7.45
C VAL A 250 25.65 11.12 8.14
N ALA A 251 25.59 9.79 8.11
CA ALA A 251 24.52 9.02 8.73
C ALA A 251 25.01 7.61 9.05
N ASP A 252 24.37 6.95 10.01
CA ASP A 252 24.67 5.57 10.40
C ASP A 252 24.07 4.52 9.44
N PHE A 253 23.52 4.97 8.34
CA PHE A 253 23.02 4.14 7.24
C PHE A 253 23.66 4.57 5.92
N LYS A 254 23.62 3.68 4.91
CA LYS A 254 24.22 3.95 3.60
C LYS A 254 23.54 5.17 2.94
N THR A 255 24.27 6.27 2.82
CA THR A 255 23.83 7.45 2.07
C THR A 255 24.14 7.29 0.58
N ILE A 256 23.42 8.04 -0.23
CA ILE A 256 23.54 8.04 -1.69
C ILE A 256 24.48 9.15 -2.14
#